data_434a3e3453a8484eb165b2bb99444f50
#
_entry.id   434a3e3453a8484eb165b2bb99444f50
#
_cell.length_a   1.000
_cell.length_b   1.000
_cell.length_c   1.000
_cell.angle_alpha   90.00
_cell.angle_beta   90.00
_cell.angle_gamma   90.00
#
_symmetry.space_group_name_H-M   'P 1'
#
loop_
_entity.id
_entity.type
_entity.pdbx_description
1 polymer ?
#
loop_
_entity_poly.entity_id
_entity_poly.type
_entity_poly.pdbx_seq_one_letter_code
_entity_poly.pdbx_strand_id
1 'polypeptide(L)'
;MNAVSQTLAPPAIHTTDRDPLVWCIGIAFVFWVVVLHRLGIPSNPMFDEIHYLPAARRLIELTSRLNPEHPLLGKEAIALGMLTFGDTPFGWRIPSAVMGTLGLFAATRAMWWASGSRRATVMFGLLMATNFIWFIISRIAMLDMAMACSLALAFWQWALAWRRGAEGARGLARLHLILTGAFLGLSLAGKWNGAPLAVMPGALFAWDRWQALAGRRKAFLIASDVGPVPGVSLIEAAVWLGLMPIVVYLATFAPAFFYQVQPLTLKGLIPWQGYMLQLQDSVVKPHRYMSRWWQWIFNLRPIWFLYEKIDGGQRGVLMLGNPFTMLAGLPALLFCLWDGIKGDRLRLGLCVLYFFALVFWAINGKPVQFYYHYMLASLFLMAALALVLAEWWEIGIRWPGRVALVLAVGCFIGFYPILSAGKLPAPKSYLDYTWLKSWR
;
A
#
# COMPACT_ATOMS: atom_id res chain seq x y z
N MET A 1 -41.27 19.50 -1.33
CA MET A 1 -39.86 19.68 -0.97
C MET A 1 -39.06 18.65 -1.79
N ASN A 2 -38.53 19.10 -2.90
CA ASN A 2 -37.76 18.24 -3.82
C ASN A 2 -36.33 18.12 -3.28
N ALA A 3 -36.05 17.03 -2.57
CA ALA A 3 -34.66 16.62 -2.34
C ALA A 3 -34.10 16.15 -3.70
N VAL A 4 -33.40 17.04 -4.37
CA VAL A 4 -32.62 16.72 -5.57
C VAL A 4 -31.68 15.59 -5.17
N SER A 5 -31.88 14.42 -5.78
CA SER A 5 -30.95 13.30 -5.76
C SER A 5 -29.62 13.81 -6.35
N GLN A 6 -28.74 14.31 -5.51
CA GLN A 6 -27.36 14.58 -5.91
C GLN A 6 -26.74 13.23 -6.23
N THR A 7 -26.64 12.95 -7.52
CA THR A 7 -25.88 11.82 -8.04
C THR A 7 -24.45 11.91 -7.48
N LEU A 8 -23.96 10.77 -7.00
CA LEU A 8 -22.66 10.58 -6.38
C LEU A 8 -21.49 10.70 -7.40
N ALA A 9 -21.54 11.73 -8.25
CA ALA A 9 -20.44 11.99 -9.19
C ALA A 9 -19.17 12.34 -8.39
N PRO A 10 -18.01 11.77 -8.75
CA PRO A 10 -16.74 12.25 -8.24
C PRO A 10 -16.62 13.76 -8.52
N PRO A 11 -15.88 14.52 -7.69
CA PRO A 11 -15.73 15.96 -7.91
C PRO A 11 -15.32 16.22 -9.36
N ALA A 12 -15.92 17.21 -9.98
CA ALA A 12 -15.59 17.55 -11.37
C ALA A 12 -14.09 17.85 -11.45
N ILE A 13 -13.42 17.26 -12.42
CA ILE A 13 -12.05 17.70 -12.74
C ILE A 13 -12.22 19.16 -13.18
N HIS A 14 -11.60 20.10 -12.44
CA HIS A 14 -11.59 21.49 -12.88
C HIS A 14 -11.07 21.53 -14.31
N THR A 15 -11.85 22.07 -15.23
CA THR A 15 -11.55 22.09 -16.69
C THR A 15 -10.22 22.80 -17.01
N THR A 16 -9.65 23.51 -16.04
CA THR A 16 -8.37 24.20 -16.13
C THR A 16 -7.17 23.36 -15.75
N ASP A 17 -7.35 22.25 -14.99
CA ASP A 17 -6.24 21.40 -14.56
C ASP A 17 -5.91 20.37 -15.65
N ARG A 18 -4.68 20.42 -16.17
CA ARG A 18 -4.15 19.40 -17.07
C ARG A 18 -3.73 18.18 -16.27
N ASP A 19 -3.95 16.99 -16.86
CA ASP A 19 -3.50 15.71 -16.26
C ASP A 19 -2.01 15.78 -15.90
N PRO A 20 -1.65 15.56 -14.62
CA PRO A 20 -0.26 15.58 -14.17
C PRO A 20 0.54 14.31 -14.52
N LEU A 21 0.17 13.57 -15.57
CA LEU A 21 0.80 12.31 -15.94
C LEU A 21 2.33 12.41 -16.03
N VAL A 22 2.83 13.46 -16.68
CA VAL A 22 4.28 13.68 -16.84
C VAL A 22 4.97 13.85 -15.47
N TRP A 23 4.34 14.54 -14.53
CA TRP A 23 4.84 14.68 -13.16
C TRP A 23 4.81 13.34 -12.41
N CYS A 24 3.74 12.56 -12.56
CA CYS A 24 3.64 11.23 -11.95
C CYS A 24 4.76 10.31 -12.46
N ILE A 25 5.02 10.32 -13.79
CA ILE A 25 6.12 9.56 -14.40
C ILE A 25 7.48 10.08 -13.90
N GLY A 26 7.69 11.40 -13.87
CA GLY A 26 8.96 11.99 -13.42
C GLY A 26 9.27 11.67 -11.96
N ILE A 27 8.28 11.76 -11.06
CA ILE A 27 8.43 11.40 -9.64
C ILE A 27 8.75 9.91 -9.49
N ALA A 28 8.00 9.04 -10.19
CA ALA A 28 8.24 7.60 -10.17
C ALA A 28 9.63 7.25 -10.73
N PHE A 29 10.08 7.91 -11.79
CA PHE A 29 11.40 7.70 -12.37
C PHE A 29 12.53 8.12 -11.41
N VAL A 30 12.43 9.29 -10.79
CA VAL A 30 13.41 9.73 -9.78
C VAL A 30 13.43 8.76 -8.60
N PHE A 31 12.26 8.35 -8.11
CA PHE A 31 12.15 7.35 -7.04
C PHE A 31 12.82 6.02 -7.45
N TRP A 32 12.58 5.55 -8.66
CA TRP A 32 13.22 4.35 -9.22
C TRP A 32 14.74 4.43 -9.16
N VAL A 33 15.32 5.53 -9.67
CA VAL A 33 16.78 5.74 -9.64
C VAL A 33 17.33 5.72 -8.21
N VAL A 34 16.63 6.38 -7.27
CA VAL A 34 17.04 6.44 -5.86
C VAL A 34 16.91 5.08 -5.19
N VAL A 35 15.87 4.30 -5.49
CA VAL A 35 15.68 2.94 -4.97
C VAL A 35 16.75 2.00 -5.51
N LEU A 36 17.12 2.08 -6.79
CA LEU A 36 18.13 1.21 -7.40
C LEU A 36 19.55 1.50 -6.87
N HIS A 37 19.81 2.72 -6.40
CA HIS A 37 21.15 3.08 -5.93
C HIS A 37 21.59 2.14 -4.79
N ARG A 38 22.58 1.31 -5.04
CA ARG A 38 23.13 0.31 -4.13
C ARG A 38 22.09 -0.73 -3.66
N LEU A 39 21.17 -1.17 -4.51
CA LEU A 39 20.13 -2.12 -4.15
C LEU A 39 20.70 -3.49 -3.69
N GLY A 40 21.84 -3.91 -4.23
CA GLY A 40 22.53 -5.13 -3.81
C GLY A 40 23.30 -5.03 -2.48
N ILE A 41 23.20 -3.90 -1.76
CA ILE A 41 23.82 -3.71 -0.46
C ILE A 41 22.73 -3.57 0.61
N PRO A 42 22.89 -4.28 1.74
CA PRO A 42 23.96 -5.20 2.15
C PRO A 42 23.92 -6.53 1.41
N SER A 43 25.06 -7.23 1.39
CA SER A 43 25.21 -8.54 0.74
C SER A 43 24.50 -9.66 1.50
N ASN A 44 24.32 -9.52 2.82
CA ASN A 44 23.56 -10.47 3.63
C ASN A 44 22.04 -10.22 3.56
N PRO A 45 21.25 -11.26 3.75
CA PRO A 45 19.81 -11.11 3.96
C PRO A 45 19.50 -10.23 5.19
N MET A 46 18.51 -9.38 5.05
CA MET A 46 18.00 -8.50 6.11
C MET A 46 16.65 -8.98 6.61
N PHE A 47 16.47 -9.02 7.93
CA PHE A 47 15.18 -9.28 8.59
C PHE A 47 14.43 -10.48 7.98
N ASP A 48 13.21 -10.33 7.50
CA ASP A 48 12.40 -11.43 6.96
C ASP A 48 12.93 -12.03 5.64
N GLU A 49 13.93 -11.41 4.98
CA GLU A 49 14.61 -12.02 3.84
C GLU A 49 15.15 -13.41 4.18
N ILE A 50 15.58 -13.66 5.45
CA ILE A 50 16.05 -14.97 5.92
C ILE A 50 15.00 -16.08 5.78
N HIS A 51 13.71 -15.74 5.75
CA HIS A 51 12.59 -16.67 5.58
C HIS A 51 12.12 -16.75 4.13
N TYR A 52 12.09 -15.61 3.42
CA TYR A 52 11.50 -15.55 2.09
C TYR A 52 12.46 -16.00 0.99
N LEU A 53 13.78 -15.79 1.13
CA LEU A 53 14.76 -16.24 0.13
C LEU A 53 14.83 -17.78 0.02
N PRO A 54 14.93 -18.54 1.14
CA PRO A 54 14.85 -19.99 1.07
C PRO A 54 13.52 -20.48 0.48
N ALA A 55 12.40 -19.80 0.81
CA ALA A 55 11.09 -20.16 0.27
C ALA A 55 11.01 -19.94 -1.26
N ALA A 56 11.61 -18.84 -1.75
CA ALA A 56 11.68 -18.56 -3.18
C ALA A 56 12.55 -19.59 -3.92
N ARG A 57 13.69 -20.02 -3.34
CA ARG A 57 14.53 -21.09 -3.92
C ARG A 57 13.76 -22.42 -4.02
N ARG A 58 13.05 -22.81 -2.96
CA ARG A 58 12.20 -24.01 -2.99
C ARG A 58 11.09 -23.93 -4.03
N LEU A 59 10.57 -22.72 -4.26
CA LEU A 59 9.56 -22.48 -5.28
C LEU A 59 10.15 -22.61 -6.71
N ILE A 60 11.36 -22.11 -6.94
CA ILE A 60 12.07 -22.28 -8.24
C ILE A 60 12.30 -23.76 -8.54
N GLU A 61 12.74 -24.53 -7.55
CA GLU A 61 13.01 -25.96 -7.68
C GLU A 61 11.73 -26.81 -7.66
N LEU A 62 10.59 -26.24 -7.30
CA LEU A 62 9.32 -26.94 -7.03
C LEU A 62 9.48 -28.12 -6.05
N THR A 63 10.38 -28.00 -5.08
CA THR A 63 10.71 -29.12 -4.18
C THR A 63 9.68 -29.30 -3.08
N SER A 64 9.42 -28.27 -2.27
CA SER A 64 8.53 -28.39 -1.11
C SER A 64 8.03 -27.04 -0.62
N ARG A 65 7.00 -27.08 0.22
CA ARG A 65 6.49 -25.87 0.90
C ARG A 65 7.50 -25.37 1.93
N LEU A 66 7.83 -24.09 1.86
CA LEU A 66 8.59 -23.42 2.91
C LEU A 66 7.96 -22.05 3.21
N ASN A 67 7.97 -21.63 4.49
CA ASN A 67 7.26 -20.43 4.95
C ASN A 67 5.75 -20.45 4.56
N PRO A 68 5.02 -21.53 4.90
CA PRO A 68 3.66 -21.76 4.41
C PRO A 68 2.63 -20.81 5.03
N GLU A 69 2.96 -20.04 6.06
CA GLU A 69 2.10 -19.08 6.73
C GLU A 69 1.73 -17.86 5.88
N HIS A 70 2.41 -17.67 4.74
CA HIS A 70 2.16 -16.55 3.81
C HIS A 70 1.81 -17.03 2.42
N PRO A 71 0.96 -16.30 1.67
CA PRO A 71 0.66 -16.58 0.26
C PRO A 71 1.91 -16.58 -0.63
N LEU A 72 1.75 -16.96 -1.90
CA LEU A 72 2.90 -17.23 -2.78
C LEU A 72 3.38 -16.04 -3.60
N LEU A 73 2.51 -15.10 -4.01
CA LEU A 73 2.84 -14.05 -4.98
C LEU A 73 4.13 -13.27 -4.66
N GLY A 74 4.34 -12.90 -3.40
CA GLY A 74 5.57 -12.19 -3.01
C GLY A 74 6.81 -13.07 -3.15
N LYS A 75 6.70 -14.38 -2.86
CA LYS A 75 7.78 -15.36 -3.04
C LYS A 75 8.02 -15.66 -4.51
N GLU A 76 6.97 -15.71 -5.32
CA GLU A 76 7.04 -15.84 -6.79
C GLU A 76 7.77 -14.64 -7.40
N ALA A 77 7.48 -13.42 -6.93
CA ALA A 77 8.18 -12.23 -7.37
C ALA A 77 9.68 -12.29 -7.05
N ILE A 78 10.06 -12.72 -5.83
CA ILE A 78 11.45 -12.90 -5.43
C ILE A 78 12.10 -13.99 -6.29
N ALA A 79 11.43 -15.12 -6.51
CA ALA A 79 11.89 -16.21 -7.36
C ALA A 79 12.14 -15.74 -8.82
N LEU A 80 11.21 -14.95 -9.38
CA LEU A 80 11.37 -14.36 -10.70
C LEU A 80 12.62 -13.44 -10.77
N GLY A 81 12.85 -12.65 -9.73
CA GLY A 81 14.05 -11.81 -9.62
C GLY A 81 15.33 -12.64 -9.59
N MET A 82 15.36 -13.75 -8.84
CA MET A 82 16.49 -14.69 -8.79
C MET A 82 16.73 -15.36 -10.16
N LEU A 83 15.68 -15.79 -10.84
CA LEU A 83 15.78 -16.42 -12.17
C LEU A 83 16.29 -15.44 -13.23
N THR A 84 15.92 -14.16 -13.14
CA THR A 84 16.22 -13.15 -14.16
C THR A 84 17.59 -12.50 -13.94
N PHE A 85 17.94 -12.21 -12.68
CA PHE A 85 19.12 -11.42 -12.32
C PHE A 85 20.14 -12.20 -11.47
N GLY A 86 19.91 -13.51 -11.30
CA GLY A 86 20.73 -14.38 -10.45
C GLY A 86 20.33 -14.37 -8.98
N ASP A 87 20.73 -15.42 -8.26
CA ASP A 87 20.52 -15.57 -6.81
C ASP A 87 21.51 -14.68 -6.04
N THR A 88 21.34 -13.39 -6.16
CA THR A 88 22.18 -12.33 -5.59
C THR A 88 21.32 -11.32 -4.84
N PRO A 89 21.87 -10.51 -3.94
CA PRO A 89 21.12 -9.47 -3.22
C PRO A 89 20.39 -8.49 -4.14
N PHE A 90 20.94 -8.19 -5.30
CA PHE A 90 20.25 -7.39 -6.32
C PHE A 90 19.06 -8.15 -6.91
N GLY A 91 19.26 -9.40 -7.31
CA GLY A 91 18.20 -10.25 -7.89
C GLY A 91 17.02 -10.46 -6.90
N TRP A 92 17.30 -10.61 -5.61
CA TRP A 92 16.24 -10.77 -4.59
C TRP A 92 15.36 -9.53 -4.46
N ARG A 93 15.96 -8.33 -4.54
CA ARG A 93 15.33 -7.06 -4.19
C ARG A 93 14.76 -6.29 -5.37
N ILE A 94 15.20 -6.59 -6.60
CA ILE A 94 14.73 -5.86 -7.79
C ILE A 94 13.21 -5.96 -7.99
N PRO A 95 12.51 -7.08 -7.69
CA PRO A 95 11.05 -7.12 -7.79
C PRO A 95 10.37 -6.16 -6.85
N SER A 96 10.87 -6.00 -5.60
CA SER A 96 10.35 -5.02 -4.66
C SER A 96 10.57 -3.59 -5.14
N ALA A 97 11.72 -3.31 -5.78
CA ALA A 97 12.02 -1.99 -6.34
C ALA A 97 11.07 -1.63 -7.51
N VAL A 98 10.81 -2.59 -8.40
CA VAL A 98 9.84 -2.44 -9.50
C VAL A 98 8.44 -2.20 -8.94
N MET A 99 7.99 -3.05 -8.03
CA MET A 99 6.66 -2.95 -7.42
C MET A 99 6.50 -1.67 -6.59
N GLY A 100 7.54 -1.25 -5.85
CA GLY A 100 7.51 0.00 -5.09
C GLY A 100 7.37 1.23 -5.97
N THR A 101 8.06 1.24 -7.11
CA THR A 101 7.97 2.33 -8.10
C THR A 101 6.61 2.34 -8.82
N LEU A 102 6.16 1.16 -9.27
CA LEU A 102 4.85 1.02 -9.90
C LEU A 102 3.71 1.38 -8.93
N GLY A 103 3.81 0.95 -7.67
CA GLY A 103 2.84 1.27 -6.64
C GLY A 103 2.80 2.77 -6.31
N LEU A 104 3.95 3.45 -6.26
CA LEU A 104 4.01 4.90 -6.12
C LEU A 104 3.32 5.60 -7.30
N PHE A 105 3.63 5.20 -8.52
CA PHE A 105 2.97 5.70 -9.72
C PHE A 105 1.46 5.47 -9.67
N ALA A 106 1.02 4.24 -9.37
CA ALA A 106 -0.39 3.89 -9.28
C ALA A 106 -1.12 4.70 -8.19
N ALA A 107 -0.52 4.88 -7.02
CA ALA A 107 -1.09 5.69 -5.94
C ALA A 107 -1.24 7.17 -6.35
N THR A 108 -0.25 7.75 -7.05
CA THR A 108 -0.38 9.12 -7.58
C THR A 108 -1.46 9.23 -8.64
N ARG A 109 -1.62 8.21 -9.49
CA ARG A 109 -2.72 8.15 -10.46
C ARG A 109 -4.08 8.00 -9.78
N ALA A 110 -4.16 7.19 -8.72
CA ALA A 110 -5.38 7.07 -7.91
C ALA A 110 -5.77 8.43 -7.31
N MET A 111 -4.81 9.18 -6.76
CA MET A 111 -5.04 10.52 -6.22
C MET A 111 -5.58 11.47 -7.28
N TRP A 112 -5.03 11.46 -8.50
CA TRP A 112 -5.51 12.28 -9.60
C TRP A 112 -6.97 11.97 -9.96
N TRP A 113 -7.27 10.70 -10.19
CA TRP A 113 -8.61 10.30 -10.62
C TRP A 113 -9.66 10.44 -9.51
N ALA A 114 -9.25 10.38 -8.25
CA ALA A 114 -10.15 10.59 -7.12
C ALA A 114 -10.38 12.09 -6.82
N SER A 115 -9.32 12.91 -6.80
CA SER A 115 -9.40 14.31 -6.38
C SER A 115 -9.65 15.30 -7.52
N GLY A 116 -9.20 14.99 -8.75
CA GLY A 116 -9.17 15.94 -9.86
C GLY A 116 -8.18 17.10 -9.67
N SER A 117 -7.40 17.12 -8.59
CA SER A 117 -6.45 18.19 -8.29
C SER A 117 -5.03 17.79 -8.70
N ARG A 118 -4.48 18.54 -9.66
CA ARG A 118 -3.08 18.41 -10.08
C ARG A 118 -2.12 18.66 -8.93
N ARG A 119 -2.38 19.68 -8.10
CA ARG A 119 -1.51 20.06 -6.99
C ARG A 119 -1.49 18.96 -5.92
N ALA A 120 -2.66 18.48 -5.49
CA ALA A 120 -2.75 17.40 -4.54
C ALA A 120 -2.00 16.15 -5.04
N THR A 121 -2.15 15.80 -6.32
CA THR A 121 -1.47 14.67 -6.94
C THR A 121 0.04 14.78 -6.90
N VAL A 122 0.59 15.93 -7.30
CA VAL A 122 2.05 16.16 -7.32
C VAL A 122 2.60 16.21 -5.89
N MET A 123 1.94 16.92 -4.97
CA MET A 123 2.33 16.94 -3.55
C MET A 123 2.32 15.55 -2.94
N PHE A 124 1.25 14.77 -3.18
CA PHE A 124 1.15 13.40 -2.72
C PHE A 124 2.30 12.53 -3.24
N GLY A 125 2.60 12.61 -4.54
CA GLY A 125 3.70 11.86 -5.15
C GLY A 125 5.05 12.18 -4.50
N LEU A 126 5.35 13.46 -4.24
CA LEU A 126 6.59 13.90 -3.59
C LEU A 126 6.66 13.45 -2.12
N LEU A 127 5.56 13.57 -1.37
CA LEU A 127 5.47 13.10 0.01
C LEU A 127 5.65 11.58 0.09
N MET A 128 5.04 10.83 -0.84
CA MET A 128 5.20 9.37 -0.91
C MET A 128 6.60 8.95 -1.36
N ALA A 129 7.23 9.65 -2.30
CA ALA A 129 8.60 9.37 -2.73
C ALA A 129 9.61 9.56 -1.58
N THR A 130 9.29 10.41 -0.59
CA THR A 130 10.10 10.67 0.61
C THR A 130 9.58 9.95 1.86
N ASN A 131 8.59 9.05 1.70
CA ASN A 131 8.09 8.21 2.79
C ASN A 131 9.10 7.08 3.07
N PHE A 132 9.68 7.08 4.28
CA PHE A 132 10.74 6.15 4.65
C PHE A 132 10.28 4.70 4.63
N ILE A 133 9.05 4.42 5.09
CA ILE A 133 8.50 3.06 5.12
C ILE A 133 8.38 2.52 3.68
N TRP A 134 7.77 3.31 2.79
CA TRP A 134 7.61 2.92 1.38
C TRP A 134 8.96 2.71 0.70
N PHE A 135 9.92 3.62 0.93
CA PHE A 135 11.26 3.54 0.38
C PHE A 135 12.01 2.28 0.85
N ILE A 136 12.03 1.98 2.16
CA ILE A 136 12.75 0.83 2.71
C ILE A 136 12.14 -0.48 2.20
N ILE A 137 10.81 -0.62 2.25
CA ILE A 137 10.13 -1.83 1.76
C ILE A 137 10.32 -2.02 0.23
N SER A 138 10.53 -0.94 -0.52
CA SER A 138 10.89 -1.02 -1.94
C SER A 138 12.31 -1.54 -2.17
N ARG A 139 13.15 -1.68 -1.14
CA ARG A 139 14.57 -2.06 -1.22
C ARG A 139 14.91 -3.38 -0.54
N ILE A 140 13.91 -4.07 -0.02
CA ILE A 140 14.08 -5.35 0.70
C ILE A 140 13.15 -6.39 0.10
N ALA A 141 13.59 -7.65 0.02
CA ALA A 141 12.80 -8.74 -0.52
C ALA A 141 11.74 -9.22 0.49
N MET A 142 10.76 -8.33 0.75
CA MET A 142 9.61 -8.60 1.60
C MET A 142 8.33 -8.71 0.79
N LEU A 143 7.36 -9.46 1.31
CA LEU A 143 6.07 -9.71 0.67
C LEU A 143 5.17 -8.46 0.65
N ASP A 144 5.44 -7.53 1.55
CA ASP A 144 4.64 -6.32 1.79
C ASP A 144 4.52 -5.44 0.55
N MET A 145 5.58 -5.36 -0.29
CA MET A 145 5.53 -4.51 -1.48
C MET A 145 4.64 -5.10 -2.57
N ALA A 146 4.57 -6.43 -2.72
CA ALA A 146 3.65 -7.08 -3.65
C ALA A 146 2.18 -6.76 -3.27
N MET A 147 1.87 -6.82 -1.98
CA MET A 147 0.56 -6.43 -1.44
C MET A 147 0.25 -4.95 -1.71
N ALA A 148 1.15 -4.05 -1.34
CA ALA A 148 0.90 -2.61 -1.39
C ALA A 148 0.84 -2.06 -2.82
N CYS A 149 1.68 -2.55 -3.72
CA CYS A 149 1.64 -2.22 -5.14
C CYS A 149 0.30 -2.62 -5.77
N SER A 150 -0.12 -3.87 -5.54
CA SER A 150 -1.38 -4.39 -6.05
C SER A 150 -2.58 -3.60 -5.50
N LEU A 151 -2.54 -3.23 -4.21
CA LEU A 151 -3.57 -2.41 -3.60
C LEU A 151 -3.63 -0.99 -4.22
N ALA A 152 -2.48 -0.36 -4.46
CA ALA A 152 -2.41 0.95 -5.12
C ALA A 152 -2.95 0.89 -6.56
N LEU A 153 -2.64 -0.18 -7.30
CA LEU A 153 -3.22 -0.46 -8.63
C LEU A 153 -4.74 -0.63 -8.53
N ALA A 154 -5.24 -1.38 -7.55
CA ALA A 154 -6.67 -1.56 -7.32
C ALA A 154 -7.38 -0.21 -7.07
N PHE A 155 -6.85 0.63 -6.19
CA PHE A 155 -7.44 1.95 -5.92
C PHE A 155 -7.37 2.89 -7.13
N TRP A 156 -6.34 2.81 -7.96
CA TRP A 156 -6.29 3.55 -9.21
C TRP A 156 -7.40 3.10 -10.17
N GLN A 157 -7.54 1.79 -10.39
CA GLN A 157 -8.59 1.26 -11.25
C GLN A 157 -10.00 1.57 -10.71
N TRP A 158 -10.17 1.52 -9.39
CA TRP A 158 -11.43 1.85 -8.76
C TRP A 158 -11.82 3.31 -8.95
N ALA A 159 -10.88 4.25 -8.77
CA ALA A 159 -11.12 5.67 -9.05
C ALA A 159 -11.49 5.90 -10.52
N LEU A 160 -10.85 5.18 -11.45
CA LEU A 160 -11.19 5.20 -12.88
C LEU A 160 -12.59 4.64 -13.13
N ALA A 161 -12.98 3.54 -12.48
CA ALA A 161 -14.32 2.95 -12.66
C ALA A 161 -15.42 3.96 -12.32
N TRP A 162 -15.25 4.69 -11.22
CA TRP A 162 -16.22 5.72 -10.82
C TRP A 162 -16.26 6.87 -11.82
N ARG A 163 -15.08 7.34 -12.25
CA ARG A 163 -14.99 8.46 -13.20
C ARG A 163 -15.61 8.10 -14.54
N ARG A 164 -15.28 6.93 -15.08
CA ARG A 164 -15.83 6.43 -16.34
C ARG A 164 -17.34 6.13 -16.24
N GLY A 165 -17.80 5.66 -15.07
CA GLY A 165 -19.23 5.51 -14.79
C GLY A 165 -19.97 6.85 -14.83
N ALA A 166 -19.43 7.89 -14.19
CA ALA A 166 -20.00 9.24 -14.20
C ALA A 166 -20.00 9.88 -15.60
N GLU A 167 -19.02 9.55 -16.46
CA GLU A 167 -18.95 9.96 -17.87
C GLU A 167 -19.88 9.17 -18.79
N GLY A 168 -20.59 8.15 -18.29
CA GLY A 168 -21.46 7.27 -19.08
C GLY A 168 -20.70 6.21 -19.89
N ALA A 169 -19.39 6.10 -19.74
CA ALA A 169 -18.54 5.13 -20.46
C ALA A 169 -18.61 3.73 -19.79
N ARG A 170 -19.79 3.09 -19.85
CA ARG A 170 -20.12 1.86 -19.12
C ARG A 170 -19.14 0.70 -19.35
N GLY A 171 -18.71 0.48 -20.60
CA GLY A 171 -17.77 -0.59 -20.94
C GLY A 171 -16.41 -0.40 -20.24
N LEU A 172 -15.86 0.82 -20.28
CA LEU A 172 -14.62 1.16 -19.59
C LEU A 172 -14.77 1.09 -18.06
N ALA A 173 -15.90 1.54 -17.52
CA ALA A 173 -16.18 1.44 -16.10
C ALA A 173 -16.17 -0.02 -15.61
N ARG A 174 -16.78 -0.95 -16.35
CA ARG A 174 -16.73 -2.39 -16.08
C ARG A 174 -15.32 -2.95 -16.15
N LEU A 175 -14.57 -2.61 -17.21
CA LEU A 175 -13.19 -3.03 -17.33
C LEU A 175 -12.37 -2.61 -16.09
N HIS A 176 -12.52 -1.37 -15.64
CA HIS A 176 -11.83 -0.89 -14.46
C HIS A 176 -12.30 -1.57 -13.17
N LEU A 177 -13.57 -1.98 -13.04
CA LEU A 177 -14.05 -2.79 -11.91
C LEU A 177 -13.43 -4.20 -11.92
N ILE A 178 -13.35 -4.84 -13.08
CA ILE A 178 -12.68 -6.15 -13.25
C ILE A 178 -11.21 -6.05 -12.83
N LEU A 179 -10.49 -5.04 -13.33
CA LEU A 179 -9.10 -4.79 -12.97
C LEU A 179 -8.95 -4.48 -11.48
N THR A 180 -9.89 -3.73 -10.89
CA THR A 180 -9.93 -3.51 -9.44
C THR A 180 -9.96 -4.84 -8.71
N GLY A 181 -10.89 -5.72 -9.03
CA GLY A 181 -11.02 -7.03 -8.41
C GLY A 181 -9.78 -7.90 -8.59
N ALA A 182 -9.21 -7.92 -9.79
CA ALA A 182 -7.99 -8.67 -10.06
C ALA A 182 -6.83 -8.18 -9.18
N PHE A 183 -6.60 -6.86 -9.09
CA PHE A 183 -5.55 -6.30 -8.24
C PHE A 183 -5.83 -6.45 -6.74
N LEU A 184 -7.08 -6.46 -6.28
CA LEU A 184 -7.43 -6.82 -4.90
C LEU A 184 -7.04 -8.27 -4.60
N GLY A 185 -7.28 -9.21 -5.52
CA GLY A 185 -6.85 -10.59 -5.39
C GLY A 185 -5.33 -10.73 -5.32
N LEU A 186 -4.58 -10.02 -6.18
CA LEU A 186 -3.12 -9.99 -6.12
C LEU A 186 -2.61 -9.34 -4.82
N SER A 187 -3.30 -8.33 -4.28
CA SER A 187 -2.94 -7.75 -2.98
C SER A 187 -3.03 -8.78 -1.86
N LEU A 188 -4.13 -9.55 -1.81
CA LEU A 188 -4.28 -10.66 -0.86
C LEU A 188 -3.23 -11.74 -1.06
N ALA A 189 -2.88 -12.04 -2.32
CA ALA A 189 -1.85 -13.01 -2.68
C ALA A 189 -0.42 -12.54 -2.33
N GLY A 190 -0.20 -11.24 -2.21
CA GLY A 190 1.03 -10.68 -1.67
C GLY A 190 1.13 -10.91 -0.16
N LYS A 191 0.14 -10.44 0.60
CA LYS A 191 0.08 -10.58 2.07
C LYS A 191 -1.32 -10.28 2.60
N TRP A 192 -1.82 -11.05 3.55
CA TRP A 192 -3.16 -10.87 4.11
C TRP A 192 -3.38 -9.54 4.87
N ASN A 193 -2.31 -8.84 5.19
CA ASN A 193 -2.40 -7.50 5.79
C ASN A 193 -3.17 -6.49 4.92
N GLY A 194 -3.32 -6.75 3.63
CA GLY A 194 -4.16 -5.98 2.71
C GLY A 194 -5.67 -6.23 2.83
N ALA A 195 -6.09 -7.33 3.50
CA ALA A 195 -7.48 -7.77 3.53
C ALA A 195 -8.47 -6.70 4.04
N PRO A 196 -8.19 -5.94 5.12
CA PRO A 196 -9.10 -4.90 5.59
C PRO A 196 -9.42 -3.85 4.54
N LEU A 197 -8.46 -3.52 3.69
CA LEU A 197 -8.62 -2.54 2.63
C LEU A 197 -9.16 -3.17 1.34
N ALA A 198 -8.93 -4.45 1.11
CA ALA A 198 -9.42 -5.16 -0.07
C ALA A 198 -10.96 -5.26 -0.10
N VAL A 199 -11.63 -5.26 1.06
CA VAL A 199 -13.09 -5.29 1.14
C VAL A 199 -13.73 -3.91 0.93
N MET A 200 -12.96 -2.81 1.05
CA MET A 200 -13.50 -1.45 1.04
C MET A 200 -14.17 -1.05 -0.28
N PRO A 201 -13.62 -1.35 -1.47
CA PRO A 201 -14.28 -1.00 -2.72
C PRO A 201 -15.68 -1.60 -2.84
N GLY A 202 -15.86 -2.87 -2.47
CA GLY A 202 -17.16 -3.53 -2.44
C GLY A 202 -18.11 -2.94 -1.41
N ALA A 203 -17.62 -2.71 -0.19
CA ALA A 203 -18.40 -2.13 0.90
C ALA A 203 -18.90 -0.71 0.56
N LEU A 204 -18.01 0.14 0.02
CA LEU A 204 -18.36 1.50 -0.38
C LEU A 204 -19.31 1.50 -1.60
N PHE A 205 -19.13 0.57 -2.54
CA PHE A 205 -20.09 0.39 -3.65
C PHE A 205 -21.49 0.08 -3.12
N ALA A 206 -21.58 -0.87 -2.19
CA ALA A 206 -22.86 -1.27 -1.58
C ALA A 206 -23.47 -0.10 -0.76
N TRP A 207 -22.65 0.61 0.01
CA TRP A 207 -23.08 1.76 0.81
C TRP A 207 -23.64 2.89 -0.05
N ASP A 208 -22.93 3.33 -1.08
CA ASP A 208 -23.37 4.40 -1.95
C ASP A 208 -24.67 4.04 -2.69
N ARG A 209 -24.76 2.79 -3.12
CA ARG A 209 -25.98 2.28 -3.72
C ARG A 209 -27.15 2.26 -2.74
N TRP A 210 -26.92 1.85 -1.49
CA TRP A 210 -27.93 1.87 -0.45
C TRP A 210 -28.49 3.27 -0.24
N GLN A 211 -27.63 4.28 -0.23
CA GLN A 211 -28.04 5.69 -0.11
C GLN A 211 -28.83 6.15 -1.34
N ALA A 212 -28.36 5.82 -2.54
CA ALA A 212 -29.02 6.22 -3.79
C ALA A 212 -30.43 5.60 -3.97
N LEU A 213 -30.71 4.45 -3.35
CA LEU A 213 -31.98 3.72 -3.42
C LEU A 213 -32.89 3.92 -2.22
N ALA A 214 -32.78 5.02 -1.47
CA ALA A 214 -33.54 5.25 -0.24
C ALA A 214 -35.07 5.00 -0.38
N GLY A 215 -35.65 5.30 -1.55
CA GLY A 215 -37.07 5.05 -1.88
C GLY A 215 -37.34 3.73 -2.58
N ARG A 216 -36.33 2.96 -3.03
CA ARG A 216 -36.47 1.74 -3.86
C ARG A 216 -35.61 0.58 -3.34
N ARG A 217 -35.55 0.35 -2.03
CA ARG A 217 -34.67 -0.65 -1.40
C ARG A 217 -34.87 -2.08 -1.89
N LYS A 218 -36.10 -2.45 -2.35
CA LYS A 218 -36.37 -3.77 -2.95
C LYS A 218 -35.54 -4.04 -4.21
N ALA A 219 -35.09 -2.99 -4.92
CA ALA A 219 -34.25 -3.09 -6.10
C ALA A 219 -32.72 -3.04 -5.79
N PHE A 220 -32.33 -3.08 -4.52
CA PHE A 220 -30.94 -2.91 -4.06
C PHE A 220 -29.95 -3.82 -4.79
N LEU A 221 -30.29 -5.07 -5.00
CA LEU A 221 -29.43 -6.06 -5.65
C LEU A 221 -29.35 -5.88 -7.18
N ILE A 222 -30.47 -5.57 -7.83
CA ILE A 222 -30.62 -5.71 -9.29
C ILE A 222 -30.65 -4.38 -10.05
N ALA A 223 -31.09 -3.25 -9.41
CA ALA A 223 -31.14 -1.99 -10.12
C ALA A 223 -29.72 -1.63 -10.67
N SER A 224 -29.64 -1.11 -11.86
CA SER A 224 -28.39 -0.70 -12.50
C SER A 224 -28.39 0.78 -12.92
N ASP A 225 -29.52 1.47 -12.70
CA ASP A 225 -29.72 2.87 -13.08
C ASP A 225 -29.12 3.89 -12.09
N VAL A 226 -28.75 3.44 -10.90
CA VAL A 226 -28.23 4.27 -9.80
C VAL A 226 -26.99 3.65 -9.15
N GLY A 227 -26.26 4.48 -8.43
CA GLY A 227 -25.09 4.07 -7.64
C GLY A 227 -23.79 4.62 -8.20
N PRO A 228 -22.65 4.22 -7.62
CA PRO A 228 -21.35 4.83 -7.93
C PRO A 228 -20.90 4.60 -9.38
N VAL A 229 -21.35 3.51 -9.99
CA VAL A 229 -21.08 3.19 -11.40
C VAL A 229 -22.41 2.88 -12.08
N PRO A 230 -23.09 3.88 -12.68
CA PRO A 230 -24.33 3.67 -13.40
C PRO A 230 -24.16 2.63 -14.52
N GLY A 231 -25.11 1.70 -14.60
CA GLY A 231 -25.05 0.56 -15.53
C GLY A 231 -24.52 -0.73 -14.92
N VAL A 232 -24.10 -0.72 -13.64
CA VAL A 232 -23.61 -1.90 -12.90
C VAL A 232 -24.54 -2.17 -11.72
N SER A 233 -25.08 -3.39 -11.61
CA SER A 233 -25.88 -3.82 -10.45
C SER A 233 -24.99 -4.22 -9.27
N LEU A 234 -25.57 -4.37 -8.06
CA LEU A 234 -24.78 -4.86 -6.92
C LEU A 234 -24.35 -6.31 -7.11
N ILE A 235 -25.18 -7.15 -7.74
CA ILE A 235 -24.81 -8.53 -8.07
C ILE A 235 -23.59 -8.54 -9.01
N GLU A 236 -23.61 -7.71 -10.06
CA GLU A 236 -22.47 -7.58 -10.96
C GLU A 236 -21.22 -7.06 -10.22
N ALA A 237 -21.37 -6.04 -9.36
CA ALA A 237 -20.28 -5.53 -8.55
C ALA A 237 -19.73 -6.58 -7.58
N ALA A 238 -20.58 -7.43 -7.00
CA ALA A 238 -20.14 -8.54 -6.12
C ALA A 238 -19.33 -9.60 -6.89
N VAL A 239 -19.61 -9.82 -8.17
CA VAL A 239 -18.76 -10.67 -9.02
C VAL A 239 -17.37 -10.04 -9.18
N TRP A 240 -17.30 -8.76 -9.55
CA TRP A 240 -16.02 -8.11 -9.83
C TRP A 240 -15.23 -7.75 -8.57
N LEU A 241 -15.87 -7.30 -7.50
CA LEU A 241 -15.20 -6.83 -6.29
C LEU A 241 -15.19 -7.87 -5.14
N GLY A 242 -15.90 -8.99 -5.30
CA GLY A 242 -15.98 -10.08 -4.33
C GLY A 242 -15.42 -11.40 -4.85
N LEU A 243 -16.03 -11.96 -5.91
CA LEU A 243 -15.63 -13.26 -6.46
C LEU A 243 -14.28 -13.20 -7.19
N MET A 244 -14.07 -12.19 -8.05
CA MET A 244 -12.84 -12.04 -8.83
C MET A 244 -11.57 -11.98 -7.93
N PRO A 245 -11.53 -11.19 -6.84
CA PRO A 245 -10.38 -11.21 -5.93
C PRO A 245 -10.08 -12.61 -5.39
N ILE A 246 -11.11 -13.39 -5.03
CA ILE A 246 -10.94 -14.75 -4.51
C ILE A 246 -10.35 -15.67 -5.60
N VAL A 247 -10.89 -15.61 -6.81
CA VAL A 247 -10.40 -16.43 -7.94
C VAL A 247 -8.94 -16.10 -8.26
N VAL A 248 -8.60 -14.81 -8.37
CA VAL A 248 -7.21 -14.39 -8.65
C VAL A 248 -6.28 -14.78 -7.50
N TYR A 249 -6.69 -14.57 -6.26
CA TYR A 249 -5.93 -15.01 -5.08
C TYR A 249 -5.63 -16.51 -5.12
N LEU A 250 -6.64 -17.34 -5.32
CA LEU A 250 -6.47 -18.80 -5.36
C LEU A 250 -5.64 -19.25 -6.57
N ALA A 251 -5.72 -18.56 -7.70
CA ALA A 251 -4.93 -18.86 -8.89
C ALA A 251 -3.41 -18.68 -8.66
N THR A 252 -2.99 -17.79 -7.76
CA THR A 252 -1.56 -17.62 -7.42
C THR A 252 -0.98 -18.83 -6.68
N PHE A 253 -1.79 -19.78 -6.24
CA PHE A 253 -1.27 -21.04 -5.68
C PHE A 253 -0.94 -22.08 -6.75
N ALA A 254 -1.08 -21.77 -8.04
CA ALA A 254 -0.83 -22.71 -9.14
C ALA A 254 0.53 -23.44 -9.04
N PRO A 255 1.68 -22.79 -8.76
CA PRO A 255 2.96 -23.49 -8.63
C PRO A 255 2.97 -24.57 -7.54
N ALA A 256 2.18 -24.39 -6.47
CA ALA A 256 2.14 -25.33 -5.34
C ALA A 256 1.56 -26.70 -5.70
N PHE A 257 0.81 -26.81 -6.81
CA PHE A 257 0.31 -28.08 -7.32
C PHE A 257 1.40 -28.97 -7.92
N PHE A 258 2.55 -28.36 -8.24
CA PHE A 258 3.68 -29.04 -8.87
C PHE A 258 4.83 -29.33 -7.90
N TYR A 259 4.69 -29.09 -6.60
CA TYR A 259 5.71 -29.48 -5.63
C TYR A 259 5.95 -30.96 -5.62
N GLN A 260 7.23 -31.37 -5.57
CA GLN A 260 7.64 -32.77 -5.50
C GLN A 260 7.25 -33.42 -4.17
N VAL A 261 7.33 -32.66 -3.08
CA VAL A 261 6.96 -33.11 -1.73
C VAL A 261 5.68 -32.42 -1.31
N GLN A 262 4.64 -33.18 -1.01
CA GLN A 262 3.33 -32.72 -0.60
C GLN A 262 2.72 -31.67 -1.55
N PRO A 263 2.52 -32.01 -2.84
CA PRO A 263 1.86 -31.11 -3.78
C PRO A 263 0.49 -30.68 -3.28
N LEU A 264 0.10 -29.46 -3.63
CA LEU A 264 -1.25 -28.98 -3.35
C LEU A 264 -2.24 -29.75 -4.22
N THR A 265 -3.41 -30.06 -3.68
CA THR A 265 -4.53 -30.63 -4.42
C THR A 265 -5.72 -29.70 -4.40
N LEU A 266 -6.67 -29.85 -5.33
CA LEU A 266 -7.89 -29.03 -5.33
C LEU A 266 -8.66 -29.15 -3.99
N LYS A 267 -8.72 -30.36 -3.42
CA LYS A 267 -9.35 -30.58 -2.10
C LYS A 267 -8.57 -29.95 -0.96
N GLY A 268 -7.25 -29.80 -1.11
CA GLY A 268 -6.36 -29.20 -0.11
C GLY A 268 -6.28 -27.66 -0.18
N LEU A 269 -6.76 -27.04 -1.27
CA LEU A 269 -6.60 -25.60 -1.50
C LEU A 269 -7.27 -24.72 -0.41
N ILE A 270 -8.51 -25.06 -0.05
CA ILE A 270 -9.24 -24.30 1.00
C ILE A 270 -8.70 -24.66 2.40
N PRO A 271 -8.51 -25.95 2.78
CA PRO A 271 -7.87 -26.29 4.06
C PRO A 271 -6.51 -25.65 4.27
N TRP A 272 -5.72 -25.44 3.20
CA TRP A 272 -4.45 -24.71 3.32
C TRP A 272 -4.63 -23.28 3.86
N GLN A 273 -5.71 -22.58 3.50
CA GLN A 273 -5.96 -21.23 4.02
C GLN A 273 -6.14 -21.24 5.55
N GLY A 274 -6.88 -22.22 6.06
CA GLY A 274 -7.04 -22.44 7.50
C GLY A 274 -5.71 -22.78 8.20
N TYR A 275 -4.88 -23.62 7.58
CA TYR A 275 -3.55 -23.93 8.08
C TYR A 275 -2.62 -22.72 8.13
N MET A 276 -2.62 -21.87 7.09
CA MET A 276 -1.88 -20.61 7.07
C MET A 276 -2.28 -19.71 8.24
N LEU A 277 -3.58 -19.61 8.54
CA LEU A 277 -4.09 -18.82 9.65
C LEU A 277 -3.58 -19.35 10.99
N GLN A 278 -3.68 -20.67 11.22
CA GLN A 278 -3.17 -21.31 12.43
C GLN A 278 -1.67 -21.05 12.63
N LEU A 279 -0.87 -21.11 11.56
CA LEU A 279 0.57 -20.80 11.63
C LEU A 279 0.84 -19.33 11.99
N GLN A 280 0.07 -18.40 11.45
CA GLN A 280 0.22 -16.99 11.82
C GLN A 280 -0.12 -16.72 13.28
N ASP A 281 -1.13 -17.41 13.83
CA ASP A 281 -1.53 -17.29 15.22
C ASP A 281 -0.53 -17.96 16.17
N SER A 282 0.26 -18.93 15.69
CA SER A 282 1.28 -19.61 16.48
C SER A 282 2.51 -18.77 16.82
N VAL A 283 2.69 -17.60 16.16
CA VAL A 283 3.82 -16.71 16.41
C VAL A 283 3.56 -15.88 17.67
N VAL A 284 3.82 -16.48 18.83
CA VAL A 284 3.60 -15.84 20.15
C VAL A 284 4.88 -15.38 20.83
N LYS A 285 6.07 -15.82 20.37
CA LYS A 285 7.34 -15.49 21.00
C LYS A 285 7.64 -13.99 20.83
N PRO A 286 7.82 -13.23 21.94
CA PRO A 286 8.12 -11.83 21.86
C PRO A 286 9.39 -11.54 21.05
N HIS A 287 9.37 -10.50 20.23
CA HIS A 287 10.52 -10.04 19.48
C HIS A 287 11.02 -8.70 20.03
N ARG A 288 12.35 -8.51 20.10
CA ARG A 288 12.96 -7.29 20.68
C ARG A 288 12.48 -5.98 20.03
N TYR A 289 12.09 -6.00 18.77
CA TYR A 289 11.61 -4.85 18.01
C TYR A 289 10.10 -4.85 17.81
N MET A 290 9.37 -5.70 18.52
CA MET A 290 7.91 -5.66 18.45
C MET A 290 7.39 -4.31 18.93
N SER A 291 6.28 -3.88 18.33
CA SER A 291 5.66 -2.59 18.63
C SER A 291 4.15 -2.70 18.51
N ARG A 292 3.42 -1.77 19.08
CA ARG A 292 1.96 -1.72 19.05
C ARG A 292 1.49 -0.65 18.08
N TRP A 293 0.31 -0.83 17.51
CA TRP A 293 -0.31 0.05 16.51
C TRP A 293 -0.29 1.55 16.88
N TRP A 294 -0.55 1.92 18.14
CA TRP A 294 -0.53 3.31 18.58
C TRP A 294 0.87 3.93 18.61
N GLN A 295 1.91 3.13 18.79
CA GLN A 295 3.30 3.61 18.76
C GLN A 295 3.73 4.03 17.34
N TRP A 296 3.09 3.46 16.32
CA TRP A 296 3.38 3.80 14.92
C TRP A 296 2.89 5.20 14.56
N ILE A 297 1.70 5.58 15.06
CA ILE A 297 1.10 6.89 14.82
C ILE A 297 2.06 8.02 15.22
N PHE A 298 2.74 7.87 16.36
CA PHE A 298 3.65 8.87 16.92
C PHE A 298 5.13 8.58 16.62
N ASN A 299 5.42 7.62 15.72
CA ASN A 299 6.81 7.26 15.35
C ASN A 299 7.69 6.88 16.55
N LEU A 300 7.11 6.20 17.57
CA LEU A 300 7.79 5.97 18.85
C LEU A 300 8.66 4.71 18.88
N ARG A 301 8.30 3.66 18.15
CA ARG A 301 8.98 2.37 18.20
C ARG A 301 9.31 1.86 16.81
N PRO A 302 10.43 2.30 16.21
CA PRO A 302 10.91 1.83 14.92
C PRO A 302 11.43 0.39 15.01
N ILE A 303 11.83 -0.16 13.86
CA ILE A 303 12.43 -1.48 13.76
C ILE A 303 13.78 -1.41 13.06
N TRP A 304 14.78 -2.03 13.66
CA TRP A 304 16.08 -2.26 13.04
C TRP A 304 16.02 -3.51 12.18
N PHE A 305 16.16 -3.34 10.87
CA PHE A 305 16.30 -4.46 9.93
C PHE A 305 17.73 -4.96 9.84
N LEU A 306 18.67 -4.07 10.08
CA LEU A 306 20.10 -4.36 10.07
C LEU A 306 20.82 -3.34 10.93
N TYR A 307 21.84 -3.78 11.69
CA TYR A 307 22.89 -2.93 12.22
C TYR A 307 24.14 -3.78 12.49
N GLU A 308 25.03 -3.86 11.52
CA GLU A 308 26.22 -4.72 11.60
C GLU A 308 27.38 -4.19 10.74
N LYS A 309 28.58 -4.75 10.95
CA LYS A 309 29.75 -4.48 10.12
C LYS A 309 29.76 -5.45 8.94
N ILE A 310 29.43 -4.95 7.74
CA ILE A 310 29.33 -5.73 6.51
C ILE A 310 29.73 -4.89 5.30
N ASP A 311 30.16 -5.53 4.22
CA ASP A 311 30.57 -4.89 2.95
C ASP A 311 31.57 -3.75 3.17
N GLY A 312 32.57 -4.01 3.99
CA GLY A 312 33.68 -3.08 4.25
C GLY A 312 33.35 -1.85 5.13
N GLY A 313 32.26 -1.91 5.93
CA GLY A 313 31.93 -0.83 6.85
C GLY A 313 30.77 -1.10 7.79
N GLN A 314 30.56 -0.21 8.76
CA GLN A 314 29.35 -0.23 9.56
C GLN A 314 28.16 0.17 8.69
N ARG A 315 27.07 -0.62 8.72
CA ARG A 315 25.84 -0.34 8.00
C ARG A 315 24.64 -0.57 8.89
N GLY A 316 23.56 0.12 8.58
CA GLY A 316 22.30 -0.05 9.27
C GLY A 316 21.11 0.23 8.36
N VAL A 317 19.98 -0.42 8.66
CA VAL A 317 18.67 -0.10 8.08
C VAL A 317 17.69 0.05 9.23
N LEU A 318 17.32 1.31 9.50
CA LEU A 318 16.35 1.69 10.53
C LEU A 318 15.05 2.07 9.85
N MET A 319 14.01 1.26 10.03
CA MET A 319 12.68 1.56 9.53
C MET A 319 11.88 2.35 10.57
N LEU A 320 11.55 3.56 10.18
CA LEU A 320 10.65 4.48 10.87
C LEU A 320 9.90 5.30 9.81
N GLY A 321 8.92 6.08 10.21
CA GLY A 321 8.31 7.07 9.34
C GLY A 321 9.18 8.31 9.20
N ASN A 322 9.06 9.04 8.09
CA ASN A 322 9.68 10.36 7.98
C ASN A 322 9.18 11.25 9.14
N PRO A 323 10.07 11.68 10.05
CA PRO A 323 9.64 12.30 11.33
C PRO A 323 8.74 13.50 11.14
N PHE A 324 8.98 14.29 10.09
CA PHE A 324 8.19 15.47 9.83
C PHE A 324 6.82 15.11 9.23
N THR A 325 6.79 14.33 8.14
CA THR A 325 5.54 14.09 7.41
C THR A 325 4.56 13.22 8.19
N MET A 326 5.05 12.29 9.03
CA MET A 326 4.20 11.48 9.90
C MET A 326 3.48 12.34 10.92
N LEU A 327 4.17 13.29 11.55
CA LEU A 327 3.55 14.19 12.54
C LEU A 327 2.67 15.25 11.88
N ALA A 328 3.11 15.85 10.76
CA ALA A 328 2.31 16.84 10.03
C ALA A 328 1.04 16.24 9.39
N GLY A 329 1.06 14.96 9.07
CA GLY A 329 -0.10 14.24 8.55
C GLY A 329 -1.25 14.12 9.56
N LEU A 330 -0.97 14.06 10.86
CA LEU A 330 -2.00 13.88 11.88
C LEU A 330 -3.00 15.05 11.94
N PRO A 331 -2.58 16.32 12.07
CA PRO A 331 -3.52 17.43 12.01
C PRO A 331 -4.20 17.50 10.63
N ALA A 332 -3.52 17.19 9.53
CA ALA A 332 -4.15 17.16 8.21
C ALA A 332 -5.26 16.10 8.13
N LEU A 333 -5.06 14.93 8.76
CA LEU A 333 -6.09 13.89 8.86
C LEU A 333 -7.31 14.39 9.64
N LEU A 334 -7.11 15.16 10.72
CA LEU A 334 -8.20 15.77 11.48
C LEU A 334 -8.96 16.81 10.66
N PHE A 335 -8.27 17.64 9.87
CA PHE A 335 -8.91 18.55 8.91
C PHE A 335 -9.72 17.76 7.87
N CYS A 336 -9.17 16.71 7.30
CA CYS A 336 -9.90 15.84 6.35
C CYS A 336 -11.13 15.20 7.01
N LEU A 337 -11.05 14.78 8.27
CA LEU A 337 -12.20 14.22 9.00
C LEU A 337 -13.29 15.27 9.22
N TRP A 338 -12.89 16.48 9.62
CA TRP A 338 -13.81 17.60 9.82
C TRP A 338 -14.58 17.95 8.53
N ASP A 339 -13.87 18.11 7.42
CA ASP A 339 -14.49 18.41 6.14
C ASP A 339 -15.31 17.23 5.60
N GLY A 340 -14.84 16.01 5.86
CA GLY A 340 -15.54 14.79 5.52
C GLY A 340 -16.89 14.65 6.21
N ILE A 341 -16.97 15.00 7.50
CA ILE A 341 -18.24 15.06 8.26
C ILE A 341 -19.17 16.13 7.69
N LYS A 342 -18.63 17.20 7.14
CA LYS A 342 -19.41 18.27 6.47
C LYS A 342 -19.82 17.94 5.04
N GLY A 343 -19.41 16.80 4.49
CA GLY A 343 -19.88 16.31 3.22
C GLY A 343 -18.81 16.05 2.14
N ASP A 344 -17.52 16.34 2.42
CA ASP A 344 -16.44 15.95 1.51
C ASP A 344 -16.16 14.44 1.59
N ARG A 345 -16.73 13.71 0.63
CA ARG A 345 -16.67 12.25 0.60
C ARG A 345 -15.28 11.69 0.35
N LEU A 346 -14.44 12.38 -0.44
CA LEU A 346 -13.06 11.94 -0.67
C LEU A 346 -12.26 11.99 0.63
N ARG A 347 -12.35 13.09 1.36
CA ARG A 347 -11.67 13.27 2.64
C ARG A 347 -12.18 12.29 3.69
N LEU A 348 -13.51 12.09 3.76
CA LEU A 348 -14.08 11.08 4.65
C LEU A 348 -13.60 9.67 4.28
N GLY A 349 -13.61 9.33 3.00
CA GLY A 349 -13.13 8.03 2.50
C GLY A 349 -11.66 7.78 2.87
N LEU A 350 -10.78 8.78 2.72
CA LEU A 350 -9.38 8.67 3.13
C LEU A 350 -9.23 8.44 4.65
N CYS A 351 -10.00 9.14 5.45
CA CYS A 351 -10.01 8.93 6.91
C CYS A 351 -10.48 7.52 7.26
N VAL A 352 -11.55 7.04 6.63
CA VAL A 352 -12.05 5.66 6.81
C VAL A 352 -10.97 4.65 6.44
N LEU A 353 -10.32 4.80 5.29
CA LEU A 353 -9.25 3.89 4.86
C LEU A 353 -8.05 3.91 5.81
N TYR A 354 -7.64 5.09 6.30
CA TYR A 354 -6.59 5.22 7.31
C TYR A 354 -6.94 4.46 8.59
N PHE A 355 -8.15 4.71 9.13
CA PHE A 355 -8.60 4.07 10.37
C PHE A 355 -8.76 2.56 10.21
N PHE A 356 -9.31 2.07 9.09
CA PHE A 356 -9.41 0.63 8.83
C PHE A 356 -8.04 -0.04 8.75
N ALA A 357 -7.07 0.58 8.05
CA ALA A 357 -5.70 0.08 7.98
C ALA A 357 -5.01 0.00 9.35
N LEU A 358 -5.37 0.91 10.28
CA LEU A 358 -4.77 0.99 11.60
C LEU A 358 -5.52 0.14 12.65
N VAL A 359 -6.85 0.28 12.71
CA VAL A 359 -7.72 -0.37 13.71
C VAL A 359 -7.67 -1.90 13.57
N PHE A 360 -7.48 -2.42 12.36
CA PHE A 360 -7.22 -3.83 12.14
C PHE A 360 -6.13 -4.38 13.07
N TRP A 361 -5.04 -3.64 13.27
CA TRP A 361 -3.94 -4.03 14.15
C TRP A 361 -4.27 -3.88 15.64
N ALA A 362 -5.27 -3.08 15.97
CA ALA A 362 -5.76 -2.97 17.35
C ALA A 362 -6.60 -4.17 17.77
N ILE A 363 -7.35 -4.77 16.81
CA ILE A 363 -8.38 -5.78 17.11
C ILE A 363 -8.03 -7.20 16.66
N ASN A 364 -7.05 -7.40 15.77
CA ASN A 364 -6.74 -8.72 15.18
C ASN A 364 -6.11 -9.72 16.13
N GLY A 365 -5.83 -9.34 17.38
CA GLY A 365 -5.27 -10.22 18.41
C GLY A 365 -3.84 -10.70 18.19
N LYS A 366 -3.16 -10.30 17.09
CA LYS A 366 -1.80 -10.75 16.78
C LYS A 366 -0.81 -10.22 17.83
N PRO A 367 -0.12 -11.10 18.60
CA PRO A 367 0.70 -10.63 19.72
C PRO A 367 2.00 -9.96 19.28
N VAL A 368 2.55 -10.35 18.12
CA VAL A 368 3.81 -9.77 17.60
C VAL A 368 3.51 -8.91 16.39
N GLN A 369 3.63 -7.61 16.57
CA GLN A 369 3.42 -6.60 15.54
C GLN A 369 4.68 -5.74 15.39
N PHE A 370 4.83 -5.11 14.20
CA PHE A 370 6.01 -4.32 13.86
C PHE A 370 5.63 -3.04 13.15
N TYR A 371 6.52 -2.07 13.14
CA TYR A 371 6.32 -0.75 12.54
C TYR A 371 5.95 -0.79 11.05
N TYR A 372 6.44 -1.74 10.26
CA TYR A 372 6.11 -1.85 8.84
C TYR A 372 4.62 -2.14 8.56
N HIS A 373 3.88 -2.63 9.54
CA HIS A 373 2.44 -2.78 9.42
C HIS A 373 1.70 -1.42 9.25
N TYR A 374 2.37 -0.31 9.60
CA TYR A 374 1.84 1.04 9.39
C TYR A 374 1.93 1.52 7.94
N MET A 375 2.56 0.77 7.03
CA MET A 375 2.81 1.17 5.65
C MET A 375 1.53 1.62 4.92
N LEU A 376 0.45 0.83 4.99
CA LEU A 376 -0.81 1.15 4.32
C LEU A 376 -1.50 2.38 4.94
N ALA A 377 -1.51 2.50 6.26
CA ALA A 377 -2.05 3.69 6.92
C ALA A 377 -1.24 4.94 6.56
N SER A 378 0.10 4.82 6.48
CA SER A 378 0.97 5.95 6.12
C SER A 378 0.69 6.51 4.72
N LEU A 379 0.27 5.67 3.77
CA LEU A 379 -0.13 6.10 2.43
C LEU A 379 -1.32 7.07 2.49
N PHE A 380 -2.37 6.72 3.24
CA PHE A 380 -3.56 7.57 3.39
C PHE A 380 -3.26 8.82 4.22
N LEU A 381 -2.34 8.73 5.17
CA LEU A 381 -1.86 9.89 5.92
C LEU A 381 -1.17 10.92 5.01
N MET A 382 -0.32 10.45 4.09
CA MET A 382 0.31 11.32 3.09
C MET A 382 -0.71 11.90 2.11
N ALA A 383 -1.76 11.15 1.77
CA ALA A 383 -2.85 11.64 0.94
C ALA A 383 -3.63 12.77 1.63
N ALA A 384 -3.96 12.62 2.90
CA ALA A 384 -4.62 13.65 3.69
C ALA A 384 -3.75 14.93 3.78
N LEU A 385 -2.45 14.78 4.08
CA LEU A 385 -1.52 15.91 4.11
C LEU A 385 -1.46 16.64 2.76
N ALA A 386 -1.37 15.89 1.66
CA ALA A 386 -1.31 16.47 0.31
C ALA A 386 -2.58 17.26 -0.05
N LEU A 387 -3.77 16.76 0.31
CA LEU A 387 -5.04 17.45 0.05
C LEU A 387 -5.10 18.78 0.79
N VAL A 388 -4.78 18.78 2.07
CA VAL A 388 -4.81 20.01 2.90
C VAL A 388 -3.79 21.03 2.40
N LEU A 389 -2.56 20.61 2.10
CA LEU A 389 -1.53 21.53 1.59
C LEU A 389 -1.88 22.06 0.20
N ALA A 390 -2.50 21.26 -0.66
CA ALA A 390 -2.93 21.69 -1.98
C ALA A 390 -4.05 22.72 -1.90
N GLU A 391 -5.04 22.52 -1.03
CA GLU A 391 -6.11 23.49 -0.78
C GLU A 391 -5.58 24.80 -0.25
N TRP A 392 -4.71 24.79 0.76
CA TRP A 392 -4.08 26.02 1.26
C TRP A 392 -3.31 26.76 0.17
N TRP A 393 -2.64 26.00 -0.70
CA TRP A 393 -1.94 26.60 -1.85
C TRP A 393 -2.90 27.30 -2.82
N GLU A 394 -4.09 26.73 -3.05
CA GLU A 394 -5.11 27.28 -3.94
C GLU A 394 -5.73 28.57 -3.41
N ILE A 395 -5.92 28.67 -2.10
CA ILE A 395 -6.39 29.91 -1.45
C ILE A 395 -5.27 30.93 -1.21
N GLY A 396 -4.06 30.72 -1.77
CA GLY A 396 -2.94 31.67 -1.71
C GLY A 396 -1.94 31.42 -0.58
N ILE A 397 -2.21 30.52 0.38
CA ILE A 397 -1.32 30.19 1.50
C ILE A 397 -0.31 29.13 1.04
N ARG A 398 0.75 29.56 0.36
CA ARG A 398 1.70 28.66 -0.33
C ARG A 398 2.85 28.18 0.56
N TRP A 399 3.18 28.92 1.61
CA TRP A 399 4.36 28.63 2.43
C TRP A 399 4.30 27.28 3.15
N PRO A 400 3.14 26.77 3.69
CA PRO A 400 3.14 25.49 4.37
C PRO A 400 3.49 24.33 3.44
N GLY A 401 2.97 24.37 2.20
CA GLY A 401 3.30 23.35 1.19
C GLY A 401 4.79 23.34 0.82
N ARG A 402 5.41 24.52 0.68
CA ARG A 402 6.86 24.63 0.43
C ARG A 402 7.68 24.11 1.59
N VAL A 403 7.36 24.52 2.82
CA VAL A 403 8.04 24.08 4.03
C VAL A 403 7.89 22.56 4.21
N ALA A 404 6.69 22.03 4.02
CA ALA A 404 6.43 20.60 4.12
C ALA A 404 7.29 19.79 3.14
N LEU A 405 7.38 20.20 1.89
CA LEU A 405 8.20 19.53 0.89
C LEU A 405 9.71 19.64 1.19
N VAL A 406 10.17 20.83 1.59
CA VAL A 406 11.58 21.05 1.96
C VAL A 406 11.96 20.16 3.16
N LEU A 407 11.13 20.11 4.19
CA LEU A 407 11.39 19.28 5.38
C LEU A 407 11.28 17.78 5.07
N ALA A 408 10.31 17.37 4.24
CA ALA A 408 10.17 15.98 3.82
C ALA A 408 11.42 15.48 3.07
N VAL A 409 11.87 16.27 2.08
CA VAL A 409 13.08 15.97 1.29
C VAL A 409 14.33 16.08 2.16
N GLY A 410 14.45 17.13 2.98
CA GLY A 410 15.60 17.33 3.88
C GLY A 410 15.76 16.20 4.88
N CYS A 411 14.66 15.75 5.53
CA CYS A 411 14.67 14.57 6.38
C CYS A 411 15.07 13.31 5.60
N PHE A 412 14.54 13.12 4.39
CA PHE A 412 14.87 11.97 3.57
C PHE A 412 16.36 11.93 3.21
N ILE A 413 16.94 13.06 2.78
CA ILE A 413 18.36 13.18 2.47
C ILE A 413 19.21 12.94 3.73
N GLY A 414 18.86 13.55 4.85
CA GLY A 414 19.60 13.41 6.11
C GLY A 414 19.58 11.97 6.63
N PHE A 415 18.46 11.26 6.49
CA PHE A 415 18.34 9.86 6.91
C PHE A 415 18.76 8.85 5.83
N TYR A 416 19.01 9.29 4.60
CA TYR A 416 19.29 8.38 3.48
C TYR A 416 20.38 7.32 3.77
N PRO A 417 21.50 7.63 4.47
CA PRO A 417 22.49 6.61 4.78
C PRO A 417 21.93 5.45 5.60
N ILE A 418 21.09 5.75 6.61
CA ILE A 418 20.50 4.72 7.50
C ILE A 418 19.24 4.07 6.88
N LEU A 419 18.63 4.64 5.83
CA LEU A 419 17.51 4.04 5.11
C LEU A 419 17.99 3.09 4.01
N SER A 420 19.20 3.32 3.46
CA SER A 420 19.73 2.67 2.25
C SER A 420 20.92 1.75 2.52
N ALA A 421 21.19 1.36 3.77
CA ALA A 421 22.39 0.63 4.17
C ALA A 421 23.68 1.32 3.74
N GLY A 422 23.71 2.65 3.77
CA GLY A 422 24.91 3.44 3.53
C GLY A 422 26.03 3.10 4.51
N LYS A 423 27.29 3.30 4.08
CA LYS A 423 28.43 3.16 4.98
C LYS A 423 28.40 4.26 6.05
N LEU A 424 28.39 3.87 7.31
CA LEU A 424 28.41 4.76 8.46
C LEU A 424 29.85 4.96 8.95
N PRO A 425 30.22 6.17 9.42
CA PRO A 425 31.60 6.48 9.78
C PRO A 425 32.09 5.70 11.02
N ALA A 426 31.20 5.35 11.95
CA ALA A 426 31.60 4.69 13.20
C ALA A 426 30.51 3.71 13.70
N PRO A 427 30.85 2.74 14.56
CA PRO A 427 29.89 1.80 15.16
C PRO A 427 28.77 2.46 15.98
N LYS A 428 28.96 3.68 16.48
CA LYS A 428 27.96 4.43 17.24
C LYS A 428 27.20 5.46 16.39
N SER A 429 27.40 5.50 15.07
CA SER A 429 26.72 6.47 14.18
C SER A 429 25.21 6.31 14.12
N TYR A 430 24.64 5.21 14.64
CA TYR A 430 23.20 5.10 14.82
C TYR A 430 22.62 6.21 15.71
N LEU A 431 23.42 6.81 16.60
CA LEU A 431 23.00 7.90 17.50
C LEU A 431 22.58 9.15 16.72
N ASP A 432 23.17 9.39 15.55
CA ASP A 432 22.86 10.53 14.69
C ASP A 432 21.44 10.44 14.11
N TYR A 433 20.89 9.21 14.02
CA TYR A 433 19.58 8.88 13.44
C TYR A 433 18.54 8.50 14.49
N THR A 434 18.93 8.32 15.76
CA THR A 434 18.03 7.94 16.85
C THR A 434 17.73 9.14 17.76
N TRP A 435 16.90 10.07 17.27
CA TRP A 435 16.55 11.30 17.98
C TRP A 435 15.80 11.04 19.30
N LEU A 436 15.03 9.96 19.37
CA LEU A 436 14.36 9.53 20.58
C LEU A 436 15.08 8.33 21.21
N LYS A 437 15.13 8.25 22.55
CA LYS A 437 15.69 7.08 23.25
C LYS A 437 14.99 5.77 22.87
N SER A 438 13.69 5.83 22.56
CA SER A 438 12.88 4.69 22.13
C SER A 438 13.23 4.16 20.73
N TRP A 439 14.04 4.86 19.95
CA TRP A 439 14.52 4.45 18.62
C TRP A 439 15.81 3.62 18.68
N ARG A 440 16.44 3.50 19.86
CA ARG A 440 17.71 2.77 20.09
C ARG A 440 17.53 1.28 20.32
#